data_68dec019c9454016d98f5a5b59dd9512
#
_entry.id   68dec019c9454016d98f5a5b59dd9512
#
_cell.length_a   1.000
_cell.length_b   1.000
_cell.length_c   1.000
_cell.angle_alpha   90.00
_cell.angle_beta   90.00
_cell.angle_gamma   90.00
#
_symmetry.space_group_name_H-M   'P 1'
#
loop_
_entity.id
_entity.type
_entity.pdbx_description
1 polymer ?
#
loop_
_entity_poly.entity_id
_entity_poly.type
_entity_poly.pdbx_seq_one_letter_code
_entity_poly.pdbx_strand_id
1 'polypeptide(L)'
;TALGQFLKDNREDSRALNTLFSINIPGSIGPVSNTIALNFNSITYKDVIETDEKYADKPRRDDYLFQKSDTRTISANLSSRFSFPLRTVVSFNKTQIFIPMMDENLNVIKDEIGWTSGGLSGSYSLKNNTIRVNSGLDYMTNGNTDDSVQILGFKIGADWDLLTNLVFSLKSNIRFNRIKGNENDGIDNDNDGKIDGKSEIWSTSNSGTVISLNYRF
;
A
#
# COMPACT_ATOMS: atom_id res chain seq x y z
N THR A 1 -1.63 -1.19 21.74
CA THR A 1 -1.90 0.03 22.52
C THR A 1 -3.03 0.79 21.83
N ALA A 2 -4.17 1.02 22.48
CA ALA A 2 -5.24 1.85 21.97
C ALA A 2 -5.03 3.28 22.47
N LEU A 3 -4.81 4.20 21.55
CA LEU A 3 -4.72 5.63 21.84
C LEU A 3 -6.04 6.28 21.41
N GLY A 4 -6.81 6.76 22.41
CA GLY A 4 -7.97 7.61 22.16
C GLY A 4 -7.50 9.06 21.91
N GLN A 5 -7.71 9.55 20.70
CA GLN A 5 -7.46 10.94 20.36
C GLN A 5 -8.78 11.69 20.29
N PHE A 6 -8.86 12.80 21.02
CA PHE A 6 -10.01 13.69 20.93
C PHE A 6 -9.64 14.82 19.99
N LEU A 7 -10.32 14.89 18.86
CA LEU A 7 -10.20 16.00 17.93
C LEU A 7 -11.34 16.98 18.25
N LYS A 8 -10.96 18.16 18.68
CA LYS A 8 -11.90 19.24 18.91
C LYS A 8 -11.86 20.16 17.71
N ASP A 9 -12.84 20.06 16.85
CA ASP A 9 -13.05 21.04 15.81
C ASP A 9 -13.93 22.15 16.36
N ASN A 10 -13.84 23.36 15.82
CA ASN A 10 -14.52 24.58 16.30
C ASN A 10 -16.06 24.46 16.39
N ARG A 11 -16.63 23.33 16.05
CA ARG A 11 -18.08 23.10 16.00
C ARG A 11 -18.57 21.79 16.64
N GLU A 12 -17.73 20.77 16.79
CA GLU A 12 -18.17 19.45 17.17
C GLU A 12 -17.04 18.62 17.79
N ASP A 13 -17.35 17.89 18.85
CA ASP A 13 -16.40 16.95 19.47
C ASP A 13 -16.49 15.61 18.75
N SER A 14 -15.42 15.22 18.06
CA SER A 14 -15.31 13.88 17.51
C SER A 14 -14.21 13.09 18.22
N ARG A 15 -14.42 11.79 18.38
CA ARG A 15 -13.43 10.88 18.93
C ARG A 15 -12.82 10.05 17.83
N ALA A 16 -11.50 10.12 17.70
CA ALA A 16 -10.75 9.16 16.91
C ALA A 16 -10.17 8.09 17.84
N LEU A 17 -10.56 6.84 17.63
CA LEU A 17 -9.91 5.70 18.25
C LEU A 17 -8.82 5.19 17.30
N ASN A 18 -7.57 5.37 17.71
CA ASN A 18 -6.44 4.79 17.00
C ASN A 18 -5.96 3.54 17.75
N THR A 19 -6.08 2.40 17.10
CA THR A 19 -5.61 1.10 17.61
C THR A 19 -4.40 0.66 16.80
N LEU A 20 -3.27 0.53 17.45
CA LEU A 20 -2.04 0.03 16.85
C LEU A 20 -1.63 -1.26 17.58
N PHE A 21 -1.46 -2.32 16.81
CA PHE A 21 -0.88 -3.57 17.28
C PHE A 21 0.30 -3.94 16.38
N SER A 22 1.43 -4.26 16.98
CA SER A 22 2.62 -4.72 16.26
C SER A 22 3.26 -5.86 17.03
N ILE A 23 3.60 -6.92 16.31
CA ILE A 23 4.33 -8.06 16.85
C ILE A 23 5.46 -8.44 15.90
N ASN A 24 6.64 -8.70 16.48
CA ASN A 24 7.80 -9.19 15.77
C ASN A 24 8.21 -10.53 16.37
N ILE A 25 8.23 -11.56 15.54
CA ILE A 25 8.57 -12.92 15.93
C ILE A 25 9.86 -13.31 15.24
N PRO A 26 10.99 -13.30 15.96
CA PRO A 26 12.24 -13.84 15.44
C PRO A 26 12.21 -15.37 15.51
N GLY A 27 12.84 -16.03 14.56
CA GLY A 27 12.97 -17.48 14.52
C GLY A 27 14.11 -17.89 13.60
N SER A 28 14.55 -19.15 13.69
CA SER A 28 15.52 -19.70 12.77
C SER A 28 15.11 -21.10 12.35
N ILE A 29 15.34 -21.40 11.09
CA ILE A 29 15.14 -22.73 10.52
C ILE A 29 16.47 -23.14 9.91
N GLY A 30 17.20 -24.01 10.62
CA GLY A 30 18.57 -24.35 10.26
C GLY A 30 19.46 -23.11 10.23
N PRO A 31 20.23 -22.86 9.16
CA PRO A 31 21.12 -21.72 9.05
C PRO A 31 20.41 -20.41 8.62
N VAL A 32 19.09 -20.42 8.47
CA VAL A 32 18.31 -19.27 8.00
C VAL A 32 17.65 -18.58 9.19
N SER A 33 17.99 -17.31 9.41
CA SER A 33 17.33 -16.46 10.42
C SER A 33 16.14 -15.77 9.79
N ASN A 34 14.98 -15.89 10.41
CA ASN A 34 13.73 -15.33 9.96
C ASN A 34 13.18 -14.31 10.97
N THR A 35 12.48 -13.31 10.48
CA THR A 35 11.68 -12.41 11.32
C THR A 35 10.34 -12.22 10.65
N ILE A 36 9.28 -12.55 11.36
CA ILE A 36 7.90 -12.26 10.95
C ILE A 36 7.47 -10.99 11.69
N ALA A 37 7.09 -9.97 10.95
CA ALA A 37 6.50 -8.76 11.50
C ALA A 37 5.04 -8.67 11.05
N LEU A 38 4.14 -8.57 12.03
CA LEU A 38 2.70 -8.39 11.82
C LEU A 38 2.31 -7.04 12.42
N ASN A 39 1.61 -6.22 11.65
CA ASN A 39 1.12 -4.95 12.11
C ASN A 39 -0.35 -4.81 11.76
N PHE A 40 -1.08 -4.26 12.69
CA PHE A 40 -2.46 -3.84 12.53
C PHE A 40 -2.58 -2.39 12.97
N ASN A 41 -3.18 -1.57 12.15
CA ASN A 41 -3.52 -0.19 12.48
C ASN A 41 -4.97 0.06 12.10
N SER A 42 -5.75 0.64 13.01
CA SER A 42 -7.12 1.04 12.75
C SER A 42 -7.38 2.42 13.33
N ILE A 43 -7.89 3.31 12.52
CA ILE A 43 -8.41 4.62 12.93
C ILE A 43 -9.90 4.59 12.69
N THR A 44 -10.67 4.70 13.76
CA THR A 44 -12.13 4.74 13.70
C THR A 44 -12.61 6.04 14.31
N TYR A 45 -13.42 6.76 13.57
CA TYR A 45 -14.06 7.98 14.04
C TYR A 45 -15.45 7.67 14.58
N LYS A 46 -15.71 8.13 15.77
CA LYS A 46 -17.03 8.08 16.38
C LYS A 46 -17.48 9.50 16.66
N ASP A 47 -18.63 9.84 16.14
CA ASP A 47 -19.29 11.10 16.49
C ASP A 47 -19.78 11.02 17.94
N VAL A 48 -19.43 12.02 18.75
CA VAL A 48 -19.85 12.10 20.14
C VAL A 48 -21.28 12.68 20.23
N ILE A 49 -21.72 13.34 19.19
CA ILE A 49 -23.00 14.05 19.13
C ILE A 49 -24.18 13.11 18.98
N GLU A 50 -23.98 11.89 18.49
CA GLU A 50 -25.04 10.86 18.43
C GLU A 50 -25.72 10.58 19.79
N THR A 51 -25.07 10.98 20.90
CA THR A 51 -25.58 10.72 22.24
C THR A 51 -26.10 11.98 22.96
N ASP A 52 -26.01 13.15 22.33
CA ASP A 52 -26.44 14.42 22.95
C ASP A 52 -27.71 14.93 22.24
N GLU A 53 -28.86 14.77 22.91
CA GLU A 53 -30.18 15.24 22.44
C GLU A 53 -30.19 16.72 22.02
N LYS A 54 -29.27 17.53 22.59
CA LYS A 54 -29.13 18.96 22.28
C LYS A 54 -28.79 19.24 20.83
N TYR A 55 -28.22 18.28 20.12
CA TYR A 55 -27.77 18.45 18.74
C TYR A 55 -28.56 17.60 17.73
N ALA A 56 -29.57 16.86 18.20
CA ALA A 56 -30.34 15.94 17.36
C ALA A 56 -31.06 16.62 16.18
N ASP A 57 -31.40 17.90 16.31
CA ASP A 57 -32.16 18.66 15.30
C ASP A 57 -31.31 19.54 14.37
N LYS A 58 -29.97 19.42 14.38
CA LYS A 58 -29.13 20.27 13.54
C LYS A 58 -28.90 19.64 12.15
N PRO A 59 -29.34 20.32 11.06
CA PRO A 59 -29.26 19.79 9.68
C PRO A 59 -27.83 19.65 9.13
N ARG A 60 -26.80 20.03 9.88
CA ARG A 60 -25.39 19.93 9.48
C ARG A 60 -24.68 18.70 10.00
N ARG A 61 -25.37 17.83 10.66
CA ARG A 61 -24.82 16.57 11.19
C ARG A 61 -24.29 15.67 10.07
N ASP A 62 -25.01 15.61 8.97
CA ASP A 62 -24.68 14.74 7.84
C ASP A 62 -23.43 15.23 7.09
N ASP A 63 -23.27 16.56 6.90
CA ASP A 63 -22.07 17.15 6.29
C ASP A 63 -20.79 16.80 7.04
N TYR A 64 -20.87 16.57 8.33
CA TYR A 64 -19.73 16.29 9.17
C TYR A 64 -19.28 14.82 9.11
N LEU A 65 -20.21 13.89 9.04
CA LEU A 65 -19.94 12.46 8.89
C LEU A 65 -19.24 12.16 7.56
N PHE A 66 -19.50 12.96 6.51
CA PHE A 66 -18.87 12.80 5.20
C PHE A 66 -17.39 13.20 5.16
N GLN A 67 -16.89 13.88 6.17
CA GLN A 67 -15.49 14.34 6.19
C GLN A 67 -14.53 13.35 6.84
N LYS A 68 -15.02 12.27 7.48
CA LYS A 68 -14.18 11.35 8.27
C LYS A 68 -14.39 9.92 7.83
N SER A 69 -13.34 9.37 7.26
CA SER A 69 -13.31 7.97 6.86
C SER A 69 -12.53 7.13 7.87
N ASP A 70 -13.09 5.99 8.22
CA ASP A 70 -12.37 4.98 9.01
C ASP A 70 -11.30 4.33 8.13
N THR A 71 -10.15 4.04 8.71
CA THR A 71 -9.07 3.37 8.01
C THR A 71 -8.62 2.15 8.78
N ARG A 72 -8.42 1.04 8.08
CA ARG A 72 -7.83 -0.19 8.62
C ARG A 72 -6.69 -0.64 7.75
N THR A 73 -5.55 -0.93 8.36
CA THR A 73 -4.38 -1.45 7.66
C THR A 73 -3.87 -2.68 8.37
N ILE A 74 -3.67 -3.74 7.61
CA ILE A 74 -3.03 -4.98 8.06
C ILE A 74 -1.78 -5.17 7.21
N SER A 75 -0.64 -5.37 7.84
CA SER A 75 0.58 -5.72 7.13
C SER A 75 1.28 -6.91 7.75
N ALA A 76 1.88 -7.72 6.89
CA ALA A 76 2.70 -8.84 7.27
C ALA A 76 3.99 -8.84 6.45
N ASN A 77 5.12 -9.01 7.13
CA ASN A 77 6.42 -9.10 6.48
C ASN A 77 7.19 -10.30 7.00
N LEU A 78 7.73 -11.09 6.10
CA LEU A 78 8.69 -12.14 6.41
C LEU A 78 10.04 -11.74 5.84
N SER A 79 11.00 -11.49 6.71
CA SER A 79 12.40 -11.23 6.35
C SER A 79 13.25 -12.44 6.67
N SER A 80 13.96 -12.96 5.67
CA SER A 80 14.85 -14.12 5.82
C SER A 80 16.28 -13.73 5.49
N ARG A 81 17.22 -14.09 6.37
CA ARG A 81 18.65 -13.91 6.21
C ARG A 81 19.31 -15.29 6.15
N PHE A 82 20.00 -15.55 5.09
CA PHE A 82 20.68 -16.81 4.85
C PHE A 82 22.12 -16.77 5.39
N SER A 83 22.75 -17.94 5.54
CA SER A 83 24.17 -18.06 5.91
C SER A 83 25.13 -17.49 4.87
N PHE A 84 24.72 -17.48 3.60
CA PHE A 84 25.38 -16.76 2.51
C PHE A 84 24.74 -15.37 2.34
N PRO A 85 25.38 -14.42 1.65
CA PRO A 85 25.00 -13.02 1.65
C PRO A 85 23.72 -12.72 0.84
N LEU A 86 22.66 -13.48 1.09
CA LEU A 86 21.31 -13.30 0.57
C LEU A 86 20.36 -12.90 1.69
N ARG A 87 19.56 -11.90 1.42
CA ARG A 87 18.39 -11.52 2.22
C ARG A 87 17.17 -11.47 1.32
N THR A 88 16.07 -12.01 1.79
CA THR A 88 14.78 -11.91 1.11
C THR A 88 13.72 -11.30 2.03
N VAL A 89 12.76 -10.61 1.43
CA VAL A 89 11.60 -10.07 2.14
C VAL A 89 10.37 -10.38 1.32
N VAL A 90 9.41 -11.03 1.97
CA VAL A 90 8.04 -11.18 1.46
C VAL A 90 7.18 -10.22 2.25
N SER A 91 6.38 -9.42 1.57
CA SER A 91 5.51 -8.43 2.18
C SER A 91 4.06 -8.61 1.71
N PHE A 92 3.15 -8.33 2.61
CA PHE A 92 1.73 -8.24 2.35
C PHE A 92 1.18 -7.01 3.06
N ASN A 93 0.31 -6.27 2.40
CA ASN A 93 -0.38 -5.14 2.99
C ASN A 93 -1.81 -5.06 2.44
N LYS A 94 -2.78 -4.88 3.33
CA LYS A 94 -4.17 -4.60 2.98
C LYS A 94 -4.61 -3.34 3.73
N THR A 95 -5.06 -2.34 2.98
CA THR A 95 -5.63 -1.12 3.52
C THR A 95 -7.08 -1.01 3.05
N GLN A 96 -7.97 -0.71 3.97
CA GLN A 96 -9.40 -0.47 3.75
C GLN A 96 -9.73 0.91 4.31
N ILE A 97 -10.43 1.70 3.51
CA ILE A 97 -10.95 3.00 3.89
C ILE A 97 -12.46 2.93 3.75
N PHE A 98 -13.16 3.22 4.82
CA PHE A 98 -14.62 3.25 4.86
C PHE A 98 -15.07 4.70 4.78
N ILE A 99 -15.64 5.07 3.64
CA ILE A 99 -16.11 6.43 3.36
C ILE A 99 -17.60 6.45 3.63
N PRO A 100 -18.10 7.34 4.50
CA PRO A 100 -19.53 7.51 4.68
C PRO A 100 -20.13 8.12 3.41
N MET A 101 -21.22 7.52 2.93
CA MET A 101 -22.01 7.98 1.79
C MET A 101 -23.49 7.97 2.14
N MET A 102 -24.29 8.74 1.45
CA MET A 102 -25.75 8.65 1.54
C MET A 102 -26.29 7.70 0.46
N ASP A 103 -27.18 6.82 0.86
CA ASP A 103 -27.98 6.03 -0.06
C ASP A 103 -29.16 6.86 -0.63
N GLU A 104 -29.91 6.29 -1.57
CA GLU A 104 -31.07 6.91 -2.18
C GLU A 104 -32.19 7.24 -1.15
N ASN A 105 -32.17 6.60 0.01
CA ASN A 105 -33.12 6.80 1.09
C ASN A 105 -32.61 7.76 2.18
N LEU A 106 -31.51 8.49 1.92
CA LEU A 106 -30.84 9.40 2.84
C LEU A 106 -30.29 8.72 4.10
N ASN A 107 -30.04 7.40 4.07
CA ASN A 107 -29.33 6.74 5.15
C ASN A 107 -27.82 6.82 4.92
N VAL A 108 -27.07 7.02 5.98
CA VAL A 108 -25.62 6.98 5.93
C VAL A 108 -25.15 5.53 5.82
N ILE A 109 -24.58 5.20 4.71
CA ILE A 109 -23.90 3.93 4.46
C ILE A 109 -22.39 4.16 4.40
N LYS A 110 -21.59 3.12 4.62
CA LYS A 110 -20.14 3.20 4.46
C LYS A 110 -19.73 2.46 3.20
N ASP A 111 -19.23 3.18 2.24
CA ASP A 111 -18.59 2.58 1.07
C ASP A 111 -17.16 2.19 1.41
N GLU A 112 -16.74 1.03 0.92
CA GLU A 112 -15.40 0.50 1.18
C GLU A 112 -14.52 0.65 -0.04
N ILE A 113 -13.49 1.47 0.11
CA ILE A 113 -12.40 1.54 -0.87
C ILE A 113 -11.18 0.88 -0.23
N GLY A 114 -10.58 -0.06 -0.94
CA GLY A 114 -9.44 -0.76 -0.41
C GLY A 114 -8.44 -1.15 -1.47
N TRP A 115 -7.21 -1.36 -1.05
CA TRP A 115 -6.17 -1.96 -1.87
C TRP A 115 -5.42 -3.03 -1.10
N THR A 116 -5.06 -4.05 -1.85
CA THR A 116 -4.22 -5.13 -1.37
C THR A 116 -2.93 -5.11 -2.16
N SER A 117 -1.82 -5.22 -1.49
CA SER A 117 -0.52 -5.32 -2.14
C SER A 117 0.31 -6.44 -1.53
N GLY A 118 1.14 -7.04 -2.36
CA GLY A 118 2.11 -8.04 -1.95
C GLY A 118 3.41 -7.86 -2.72
N GLY A 119 4.50 -8.28 -2.14
CA GLY A 119 5.79 -8.17 -2.80
C GLY A 119 6.77 -9.22 -2.32
N LEU A 120 7.69 -9.54 -3.23
CA LEU A 120 8.87 -10.34 -2.96
C LEU A 120 10.08 -9.54 -3.37
N SER A 121 11.03 -9.37 -2.48
CA SER A 121 12.30 -8.74 -2.82
C SER A 121 13.47 -9.57 -2.32
N GLY A 122 14.59 -9.48 -3.04
CA GLY A 122 15.84 -10.12 -2.67
C GLY A 122 16.99 -9.14 -2.81
N SER A 123 17.97 -9.25 -1.91
CA SER A 123 19.24 -8.55 -2.01
C SER A 123 20.38 -9.53 -1.82
N TYR A 124 21.36 -9.45 -2.71
CA TYR A 124 22.56 -10.28 -2.67
C TYR A 124 23.79 -9.39 -2.64
N SER A 125 24.72 -9.67 -1.74
CA SER A 125 25.95 -8.92 -1.60
C SER A 125 27.14 -9.75 -2.08
N LEU A 126 27.96 -9.15 -2.96
CA LEU A 126 29.16 -9.75 -3.54
C LEU A 126 30.41 -9.03 -3.03
N LYS A 127 31.57 -9.69 -3.12
CA LYS A 127 32.88 -9.13 -2.79
C LYS A 127 32.90 -8.35 -1.48
N ASN A 128 32.59 -9.04 -0.37
CA ASN A 128 32.58 -8.44 0.97
C ASN A 128 31.68 -7.19 1.09
N ASN A 129 30.50 -7.25 0.46
CA ASN A 129 29.51 -6.16 0.43
C ASN A 129 29.85 -4.97 -0.47
N THR A 130 30.91 -5.05 -1.27
CA THR A 130 31.27 -3.96 -2.21
C THR A 130 30.25 -3.83 -3.34
N ILE A 131 29.61 -4.92 -3.76
CA ILE A 131 28.56 -4.92 -4.77
C ILE A 131 27.29 -5.50 -4.13
N ARG A 132 26.19 -4.77 -4.22
CA ARG A 132 24.87 -5.18 -3.76
C ARG A 132 23.92 -5.21 -4.94
N VAL A 133 23.31 -6.37 -5.20
CA VAL A 133 22.28 -6.53 -6.22
C VAL A 133 20.95 -6.70 -5.53
N ASN A 134 19.95 -5.95 -5.99
CA ASN A 134 18.61 -5.97 -5.46
C ASN A 134 17.64 -6.30 -6.59
N SER A 135 16.66 -7.14 -6.30
CA SER A 135 15.55 -7.43 -7.22
C SER A 135 14.24 -7.46 -6.45
N GLY A 136 13.15 -7.17 -7.12
CA GLY A 136 11.84 -7.22 -6.50
C GLY A 136 10.72 -7.35 -7.51
N LEU A 137 9.66 -7.97 -7.02
CA LEU A 137 8.36 -8.10 -7.68
C LEU A 137 7.33 -7.54 -6.71
N ASP A 138 6.49 -6.65 -7.16
CA ASP A 138 5.37 -6.11 -6.39
C ASP A 138 4.08 -6.21 -7.20
N TYR A 139 3.01 -6.54 -6.50
CA TYR A 139 1.66 -6.58 -7.03
C TYR A 139 0.75 -5.75 -6.13
N MET A 140 -0.12 -4.97 -6.73
CA MET A 140 -1.13 -4.19 -6.02
C MET A 140 -2.45 -4.24 -6.78
N THR A 141 -3.54 -4.31 -6.04
CA THR A 141 -4.89 -4.18 -6.59
C THR A 141 -5.76 -3.34 -5.66
N ASN A 142 -6.58 -2.47 -6.24
CA ASN A 142 -7.69 -1.83 -5.54
C ASN A 142 -8.92 -2.73 -5.80
N GLY A 143 -9.27 -3.57 -4.89
CA GLY A 143 -10.10 -4.66 -5.25
C GLY A 143 -11.47 -4.72 -4.62
N ASN A 144 -12.46 -3.89 -5.00
CA ASN A 144 -13.87 -4.18 -4.64
C ASN A 144 -14.87 -3.88 -5.74
N THR A 145 -14.44 -3.44 -6.90
CA THR A 145 -15.33 -3.06 -7.99
C THR A 145 -14.99 -3.83 -9.26
N ASP A 146 -15.94 -3.91 -10.16
CA ASP A 146 -15.74 -4.47 -11.51
C ASP A 146 -14.61 -3.72 -12.26
N ASP A 147 -14.31 -2.47 -11.86
CA ASP A 147 -13.27 -1.62 -12.41
C ASP A 147 -11.97 -1.64 -11.57
N SER A 148 -11.57 -2.80 -11.06
CA SER A 148 -10.36 -2.90 -10.24
C SER A 148 -9.09 -2.65 -11.05
N VAL A 149 -8.24 -1.75 -10.56
CA VAL A 149 -6.89 -1.54 -11.10
C VAL A 149 -5.94 -2.55 -10.50
N GLN A 150 -5.18 -3.23 -11.34
CA GLN A 150 -4.11 -4.15 -10.95
C GLN A 150 -2.78 -3.59 -11.44
N ILE A 151 -1.78 -3.62 -10.59
CA ILE A 151 -0.44 -3.13 -10.89
C ILE A 151 0.55 -4.24 -10.59
N LEU A 152 1.36 -4.59 -11.58
CA LEU A 152 2.47 -5.53 -11.44
C LEU A 152 3.78 -4.77 -11.68
N GLY A 153 4.65 -4.78 -10.68
CA GLY A 153 5.93 -4.07 -10.72
C GLY A 153 7.13 -5.01 -10.65
N PHE A 154 8.14 -4.73 -11.45
CA PHE A 154 9.43 -5.38 -11.41
C PHE A 154 10.50 -4.33 -11.14
N LYS A 155 11.42 -4.64 -10.23
CA LYS A 155 12.55 -3.79 -9.86
C LYS A 155 13.83 -4.60 -9.90
N ILE A 156 14.87 -4.01 -10.44
CA ILE A 156 16.22 -4.54 -10.38
C ILE A 156 17.18 -3.39 -10.13
N GLY A 157 18.20 -3.62 -9.32
CA GLY A 157 19.20 -2.61 -9.05
C GLY A 157 20.52 -3.23 -8.64
N ALA A 158 21.58 -2.45 -8.83
CA ALA A 158 22.91 -2.77 -8.33
C ALA A 158 23.55 -1.51 -7.77
N ASP A 159 24.12 -1.62 -6.58
CA ASP A 159 24.96 -0.60 -5.98
C ASP A 159 26.39 -1.13 -5.90
N TRP A 160 27.35 -0.36 -6.34
CA TRP A 160 28.77 -0.70 -6.32
C TRP A 160 29.55 0.39 -5.58
N ASP A 161 30.16 0.02 -4.46
CA ASP A 161 31.05 0.87 -3.70
C ASP A 161 32.43 0.90 -4.40
N LEU A 162 32.63 1.91 -5.26
CA LEU A 162 33.88 2.09 -6.02
C LEU A 162 35.04 2.49 -5.09
N LEU A 163 34.74 3.36 -4.12
CA LEU A 163 35.62 3.82 -3.05
C LEU A 163 34.84 3.86 -1.75
N THR A 164 35.51 4.09 -0.62
CA THR A 164 34.86 4.18 0.71
C THR A 164 33.74 5.21 0.76
N ASN A 165 33.84 6.24 -0.07
CA ASN A 165 32.91 7.37 -0.12
C ASN A 165 32.25 7.59 -1.49
N LEU A 166 32.47 6.69 -2.46
CA LEU A 166 31.94 6.81 -3.82
C LEU A 166 31.14 5.57 -4.20
N VAL A 167 29.85 5.73 -4.42
CA VAL A 167 28.91 4.66 -4.78
C VAL A 167 28.34 4.90 -6.17
N PHE A 168 28.49 3.93 -7.05
CA PHE A 168 27.78 3.86 -8.31
C PHE A 168 26.49 3.05 -8.12
N SER A 169 25.36 3.56 -8.60
CA SER A 169 24.07 2.90 -8.53
C SER A 169 23.40 2.84 -9.88
N LEU A 170 22.89 1.66 -10.21
CA LEU A 170 22.03 1.42 -11.36
C LEU A 170 20.70 0.86 -10.84
N LYS A 171 19.58 1.49 -11.16
CA LYS A 171 18.24 1.03 -10.76
C LYS A 171 17.31 1.11 -11.93
N SER A 172 16.55 0.05 -12.16
CA SER A 172 15.51 -0.02 -13.19
C SER A 172 14.22 -0.53 -12.60
N ASN A 173 13.12 0.02 -13.05
CA ASN A 173 11.78 -0.43 -12.71
C ASN A 173 10.90 -0.46 -13.94
N ILE A 174 10.00 -1.43 -13.97
CA ILE A 174 8.94 -1.57 -14.98
C ILE A 174 7.66 -1.84 -14.23
N ARG A 175 6.59 -1.14 -14.57
CA ARG A 175 5.25 -1.35 -14.05
C ARG A 175 4.26 -1.57 -15.17
N PHE A 176 3.40 -2.56 -14.99
CA PHE A 176 2.29 -2.86 -15.85
C PHE A 176 1.01 -2.60 -15.08
N ASN A 177 0.10 -1.89 -15.69
CA ASN A 177 -1.24 -1.66 -15.17
C ASN A 177 -2.24 -2.49 -15.96
N ARG A 178 -3.24 -2.99 -15.26
CA ARG A 178 -4.42 -3.60 -15.83
C ARG A 178 -5.64 -2.98 -15.15
N ILE A 179 -6.59 -2.53 -15.95
CA ILE A 179 -7.91 -2.11 -15.47
C ILE A 179 -8.86 -3.25 -15.80
N LYS A 180 -9.37 -3.92 -14.77
CA LYS A 180 -10.41 -4.91 -14.93
C LYS A 180 -11.72 -4.15 -15.21
N GLY A 181 -12.43 -4.49 -16.22
CA GLY A 181 -13.59 -3.73 -16.72
C GLY A 181 -13.43 -3.35 -18.18
N ASN A 182 -12.21 -3.07 -18.63
CA ASN A 182 -11.89 -2.85 -20.03
C ASN A 182 -11.85 -4.17 -20.85
N GLU A 183 -12.04 -5.31 -20.18
CA GLU A 183 -12.10 -6.61 -20.84
C GLU A 183 -13.54 -6.85 -21.28
N ASN A 184 -13.87 -6.70 -22.53
CA ASN A 184 -15.20 -6.91 -23.10
C ASN A 184 -16.23 -5.79 -22.76
N ASP A 185 -15.78 -4.56 -22.64
CA ASP A 185 -16.69 -3.41 -22.51
C ASP A 185 -17.19 -2.89 -23.88
N GLY A 186 -16.66 -3.45 -24.97
CA GLY A 186 -17.02 -3.05 -26.33
C GLY A 186 -16.44 -1.70 -26.76
N ILE A 187 -15.44 -1.20 -26.06
CA ILE A 187 -14.78 0.09 -26.31
C ILE A 187 -13.32 -0.17 -26.71
N ASP A 188 -12.84 0.55 -27.70
CA ASP A 188 -11.42 0.63 -28.05
C ASP A 188 -10.74 1.63 -27.10
N ASN A 189 -10.23 1.12 -25.95
CA ASN A 189 -9.70 1.95 -24.87
C ASN A 189 -8.27 2.50 -25.15
N ASP A 190 -7.51 1.85 -26.02
CA ASP A 190 -6.16 2.29 -26.39
C ASP A 190 -6.10 2.93 -27.80
N ASN A 191 -7.24 2.98 -28.47
CA ASN A 191 -7.44 3.62 -29.78
C ASN A 191 -6.56 3.00 -30.88
N ASP A 192 -6.31 1.68 -30.81
CA ASP A 192 -5.56 0.92 -31.82
C ASP A 192 -6.41 0.42 -32.98
N GLY A 193 -7.73 0.66 -32.92
CA GLY A 193 -8.73 0.26 -33.90
C GLY A 193 -9.28 -1.15 -33.69
N LYS A 194 -8.99 -1.78 -32.56
CA LYS A 194 -9.51 -3.10 -32.18
C LYS A 194 -10.22 -2.99 -30.85
N ILE A 195 -11.48 -3.36 -30.83
CA ILE A 195 -12.29 -3.43 -29.63
C ILE A 195 -11.85 -4.64 -28.81
N ASP A 196 -11.68 -4.46 -27.48
CA ASP A 196 -11.31 -5.50 -26.53
C ASP A 196 -9.98 -6.21 -26.88
N GLY A 197 -9.02 -5.47 -27.38
CA GLY A 197 -7.68 -5.97 -27.73
C GLY A 197 -6.84 -6.37 -26.51
N LYS A 198 -5.81 -7.21 -26.72
CA LYS A 198 -4.92 -7.63 -25.61
C LYS A 198 -4.14 -6.46 -25.00
N SER A 199 -3.91 -5.39 -25.75
CA SER A 199 -3.24 -4.16 -25.31
C SER A 199 -4.08 -3.36 -24.32
N GLU A 200 -5.39 -3.50 -24.36
CA GLU A 200 -6.33 -2.84 -23.46
C GLU A 200 -6.32 -3.45 -22.06
N ILE A 201 -5.88 -4.71 -21.95
CA ILE A 201 -5.85 -5.44 -20.69
C ILE A 201 -4.64 -5.03 -19.84
N TRP A 202 -3.46 -4.86 -20.46
CA TRP A 202 -2.23 -4.48 -19.79
C TRP A 202 -1.55 -3.34 -20.51
N SER A 203 -1.28 -2.27 -19.80
CA SER A 203 -0.49 -1.14 -20.29
C SER A 203 0.76 -0.94 -19.45
N THR A 204 1.84 -0.47 -20.07
CA THR A 204 3.04 -0.06 -19.34
C THR A 204 2.82 1.32 -18.77
N SER A 205 2.64 1.43 -17.46
CA SER A 205 2.36 2.72 -16.82
C SER A 205 3.59 3.54 -16.51
N ASN A 206 4.69 2.88 -16.19
CA ASN A 206 5.94 3.55 -15.81
C ASN A 206 7.11 2.59 -15.98
N SER A 207 8.06 2.97 -16.79
CA SER A 207 9.34 2.29 -16.89
C SER A 207 10.45 3.32 -16.83
N GLY A 208 11.49 3.03 -16.08
CA GLY A 208 12.59 3.97 -15.94
C GLY A 208 13.87 3.28 -15.47
N THR A 209 14.99 3.80 -15.95
CA THR A 209 16.31 3.42 -15.47
C THR A 209 17.01 4.67 -14.95
N VAL A 210 17.52 4.59 -13.74
CA VAL A 210 18.29 5.65 -13.09
C VAL A 210 19.71 5.15 -12.89
N ILE A 211 20.65 5.95 -13.36
CA ILE A 211 22.09 5.77 -13.13
C ILE A 211 22.52 6.94 -12.24
N SER A 212 23.18 6.67 -11.14
CA SER A 212 23.68 7.70 -10.25
C SER A 212 25.07 7.39 -9.73
N LEU A 213 25.83 8.45 -9.49
CA LEU A 213 27.12 8.42 -8.82
C LEU A 213 27.01 9.30 -7.57
N ASN A 214 27.10 8.69 -6.41
CA ASN A 214 26.91 9.37 -5.13
C ASN A 214 28.22 9.43 -4.37
N TYR A 215 28.62 10.64 -4.00
CA TYR A 215 29.78 10.88 -3.13
C TYR A 215 29.30 11.22 -1.72
N ARG A 216 29.89 10.56 -0.72
CA ARG A 216 29.63 10.82 0.71
C ARG A 216 30.81 11.58 1.30
N PHE A 217 30.57 12.76 1.83
CA PHE A 217 31.53 13.57 2.53
C PHE A 217 31.74 13.08 3.97
#